data_5fc900937ea26adc9570f1cf54a2db24
#
_entry.id   5fc900937ea26adc9570f1cf54a2db24
#
_cell.length_a   1.000
_cell.length_b   1.000
_cell.length_c   1.000
_cell.angle_alpha   90.00
_cell.angle_beta   90.00
_cell.angle_gamma   90.00
#
_symmetry.space_group_name_H-M   'P 1'
#
loop_
_entity.id
_entity.type
_entity.pdbx_description
1 polymer ?
#
loop_
_entity_poly.entity_id
_entity_poly.type
_entity_poly.pdbx_seq_one_letter_code
_entity_poly.pdbx_strand_id
1 'polypeptide(L)'
;MNRARVKICGITTPVDAALAVALGADFVGVILAESPRRIDIARAALIRAAVPSALLVGVFRDPALDDVIEAVRTADIDLIQLHGHERPAFCDEALARTGRPVIKVFNSNTVPGVAQLAAYTTTSYFLFDTNKDDSIPPPRRLHDVAAIRRMGFRVFLAGGLNPGNVRDAVAATHPFAVDVCRGVESSPGVKDPVALERFMAEVRA
;
A
#
# COMPACT_ATOMS: atom_id res chain seq x y z
N MET A 1 -17.19 14.94 -2.22
CA MET A 1 -16.35 13.85 -2.74
C MET A 1 -15.56 13.28 -1.58
N ASN A 2 -15.49 11.94 -1.40
CA ASN A 2 -14.64 11.39 -0.35
C ASN A 2 -13.17 11.67 -0.70
N ARG A 3 -12.41 12.22 0.25
CA ARG A 3 -10.97 12.46 0.09
C ARG A 3 -10.25 11.12 -0.15
N ALA A 4 -9.16 11.13 -0.91
CA ALA A 4 -8.27 9.99 -1.02
C ALA A 4 -7.70 9.64 0.36
N ARG A 5 -7.71 8.36 0.73
CA ARG A 5 -7.04 7.86 1.94
C ARG A 5 -5.53 7.82 1.73
N VAL A 6 -4.77 7.77 2.82
CA VAL A 6 -3.30 7.79 2.75
C VAL A 6 -2.72 6.56 3.44
N LYS A 7 -1.88 5.83 2.71
CA LYS A 7 -1.03 4.75 3.24
C LYS A 7 0.42 5.22 3.26
N ILE A 8 1.05 5.14 4.42
CA ILE A 8 2.50 5.35 4.58
C ILE A 8 3.16 3.98 4.72
N CYS A 9 3.90 3.60 3.70
CA CYS A 9 4.52 2.27 3.59
C CYS A 9 5.99 2.28 4.04
N GLY A 10 6.50 1.10 4.44
CA GLY A 10 7.89 0.93 4.85
C GLY A 10 8.18 1.58 6.21
N ILE A 11 7.22 1.57 7.10
CA ILE A 11 7.39 1.98 8.50
C ILE A 11 8.21 0.90 9.22
N THR A 12 9.28 1.33 9.92
CA THR A 12 10.20 0.46 10.65
C THR A 12 10.24 0.73 12.16
N THR A 13 9.66 1.86 12.58
CA THR A 13 9.66 2.27 14.00
C THR A 13 8.26 2.68 14.47
N PRO A 14 7.94 2.45 15.78
CA PRO A 14 6.70 2.98 16.38
C PRO A 14 6.62 4.51 16.34
N VAL A 15 7.75 5.21 16.38
CA VAL A 15 7.81 6.68 16.33
C VAL A 15 7.35 7.20 14.97
N ASP A 16 7.88 6.63 13.88
CA ASP A 16 7.44 7.01 12.51
C ASP A 16 5.97 6.64 12.27
N ALA A 17 5.51 5.52 12.83
CA ALA A 17 4.11 5.14 12.76
C ALA A 17 3.20 6.17 13.45
N ALA A 18 3.55 6.53 14.69
CA ALA A 18 2.80 7.53 15.46
C ALA A 18 2.77 8.89 14.76
N LEU A 19 3.90 9.33 14.20
CA LEU A 19 3.99 10.56 13.42
C LEU A 19 3.08 10.51 12.18
N ALA A 20 3.14 9.42 11.41
CA ALA A 20 2.30 9.25 10.22
C ALA A 20 0.80 9.34 10.58
N VAL A 21 0.39 8.66 11.64
CA VAL A 21 -1.01 8.68 12.12
C VAL A 21 -1.42 10.05 12.67
N ALA A 22 -0.56 10.71 13.43
CA ALA A 22 -0.80 12.07 13.92
C ALA A 22 -1.02 13.07 12.78
N LEU A 23 -0.31 12.89 11.66
CA LEU A 23 -0.50 13.67 10.43
C LEU A 23 -1.73 13.21 9.62
N GLY A 24 -2.41 12.13 10.02
CA GLY A 24 -3.67 11.64 9.46
C GLY A 24 -3.53 10.55 8.41
N ALA A 25 -2.52 9.72 8.49
CA ALA A 25 -2.46 8.48 7.70
C ALA A 25 -3.59 7.53 8.12
N ASP A 26 -4.26 6.95 7.13
CA ASP A 26 -5.32 5.97 7.34
C ASP A 26 -4.76 4.55 7.47
N PHE A 27 -3.60 4.30 6.80
CA PHE A 27 -2.93 2.99 6.77
C PHE A 27 -1.44 3.14 7.08
N VAL A 28 -0.92 2.20 7.86
CA VAL A 28 0.51 2.05 8.16
C VAL A 28 0.99 0.73 7.54
N GLY A 29 1.95 0.78 6.61
CA GLY A 29 2.48 -0.39 5.93
C GLY A 29 3.82 -0.83 6.52
N VAL A 30 3.91 -2.10 6.95
CA VAL A 30 5.12 -2.76 7.44
C VAL A 30 5.56 -3.84 6.45
N ILE A 31 6.84 -3.89 6.11
CA ILE A 31 7.35 -4.82 5.10
C ILE A 31 7.95 -6.04 5.81
N LEU A 32 7.33 -7.21 5.57
CA LEU A 32 7.75 -8.51 6.10
C LEU A 32 8.51 -9.34 5.03
N ALA A 33 8.56 -8.85 3.80
CA ALA A 33 9.32 -9.42 2.70
C ALA A 33 10.76 -8.87 2.64
N GLU A 34 11.62 -9.49 1.83
CA GLU A 34 12.99 -9.02 1.60
C GLU A 34 13.01 -7.59 1.05
N SER A 35 13.64 -6.69 1.80
CA SER A 35 13.68 -5.26 1.53
C SER A 35 14.67 -4.57 2.48
N PRO A 36 15.27 -3.42 2.08
CA PRO A 36 15.99 -2.56 3.02
C PRO A 36 15.13 -2.02 4.18
N ARG A 37 13.80 -2.19 4.07
CA ARG A 37 12.80 -1.75 5.07
C ARG A 37 12.14 -2.91 5.79
N ARG A 38 12.69 -4.11 5.62
CA ARG A 38 12.14 -5.31 6.27
C ARG A 38 12.22 -5.19 7.78
N ILE A 39 11.12 -5.55 8.44
CA ILE A 39 11.07 -5.77 9.88
C ILE A 39 10.58 -7.19 10.18
N ASP A 40 10.79 -7.65 11.40
CA ASP A 40 10.22 -8.89 11.90
C ASP A 40 8.80 -8.69 12.45
N ILE A 41 8.13 -9.79 12.73
CA ILE A 41 6.75 -9.81 13.23
C ILE A 41 6.67 -9.16 14.62
N ALA A 42 7.67 -9.35 15.48
CA ALA A 42 7.70 -8.74 16.81
C ALA A 42 7.75 -7.20 16.73
N ARG A 43 8.54 -6.68 15.81
CA ARG A 43 8.59 -5.23 15.55
C ARG A 43 7.26 -4.72 14.97
N ALA A 44 6.60 -5.49 14.10
CA ALA A 44 5.28 -5.15 13.57
C ALA A 44 4.24 -5.08 14.70
N ALA A 45 4.27 -5.98 15.68
CA ALA A 45 3.41 -5.93 16.85
C ALA A 45 3.63 -4.69 17.72
N LEU A 46 4.90 -4.25 17.89
CA LEU A 46 5.20 -3.00 18.59
C LEU A 46 4.65 -1.77 17.85
N ILE A 47 4.74 -1.77 16.52
CA ILE A 47 4.15 -0.72 15.68
C ILE A 47 2.63 -0.72 15.83
N ARG A 48 1.97 -1.90 15.79
CA ARG A 48 0.53 -2.04 16.01
C ARG A 48 0.09 -1.41 17.33
N ALA A 49 0.82 -1.70 18.41
CA ALA A 49 0.52 -1.17 19.74
C ALA A 49 0.62 0.36 19.82
N ALA A 50 1.52 0.97 19.03
CA ALA A 50 1.70 2.42 19.00
C ALA A 50 0.60 3.15 18.19
N VAL A 51 -0.08 2.46 17.26
CA VAL A 51 -1.08 3.09 16.37
C VAL A 51 -2.39 2.28 16.29
N PRO A 52 -3.10 2.10 17.41
CA PRO A 52 -4.30 1.26 17.45
C PRO A 52 -5.46 1.79 16.58
N SER A 53 -5.45 3.07 16.24
CA SER A 53 -6.49 3.73 15.44
C SER A 53 -6.28 3.64 13.94
N ALA A 54 -5.07 3.31 13.46
CA ALA A 54 -4.77 3.15 12.05
C ALA A 54 -4.87 1.69 11.61
N LEU A 55 -5.12 1.47 10.33
CA LEU A 55 -5.11 0.12 9.76
C LEU A 55 -3.67 -0.31 9.45
N LEU A 56 -3.24 -1.42 10.08
CA LEU A 56 -1.92 -2.01 9.85
C LEU A 56 -1.95 -2.91 8.60
N VAL A 57 -1.07 -2.63 7.65
CA VAL A 57 -0.92 -3.41 6.41
C VAL A 57 0.39 -4.18 6.43
N GLY A 58 0.31 -5.52 6.47
CA GLY A 58 1.48 -6.39 6.29
C GLY A 58 1.79 -6.56 4.81
N VAL A 59 3.01 -6.23 4.40
CA VAL A 59 3.46 -6.36 3.01
C VAL A 59 4.31 -7.61 2.86
N PHE A 60 3.86 -8.51 1.99
CA PHE A 60 4.48 -9.81 1.69
C PHE A 60 4.84 -9.89 0.20
N ARG A 61 5.75 -10.78 -0.12
CA ARG A 61 6.13 -11.07 -1.50
C ARG A 61 6.41 -12.56 -1.65
N ASP A 62 5.56 -13.24 -2.41
CA ASP A 62 5.62 -14.70 -2.64
C ASP A 62 5.82 -15.51 -1.32
N PRO A 63 5.02 -15.23 -0.25
CA PRO A 63 5.21 -15.87 1.05
C PRO A 63 4.64 -17.29 1.07
N ALA A 64 5.04 -18.10 2.06
CA ALA A 64 4.24 -19.23 2.48
C ALA A 64 2.96 -18.73 3.19
N LEU A 65 1.86 -19.44 3.02
CA LEU A 65 0.58 -19.03 3.63
C LEU A 65 0.64 -19.03 5.17
N ASP A 66 1.34 -19.99 5.75
CA ASP A 66 1.49 -20.08 7.21
C ASP A 66 2.24 -18.87 7.79
N ASP A 67 3.23 -18.33 7.06
CA ASP A 67 3.92 -17.08 7.45
C ASP A 67 2.96 -15.88 7.49
N VAL A 68 2.04 -15.81 6.53
CA VAL A 68 1.01 -14.76 6.50
C VAL A 68 0.05 -14.91 7.69
N ILE A 69 -0.40 -16.14 7.97
CA ILE A 69 -1.31 -16.43 9.08
C ILE A 69 -0.64 -16.09 10.43
N GLU A 70 0.62 -16.49 10.62
CA GLU A 70 1.39 -16.18 11.82
C GLU A 70 1.52 -14.66 12.02
N ALA A 71 1.90 -13.94 10.98
CA ALA A 71 2.07 -12.48 11.04
C ALA A 71 0.74 -11.77 11.36
N VAL A 72 -0.36 -12.17 10.72
CA VAL A 72 -1.69 -11.62 10.99
C VAL A 72 -2.08 -11.83 12.45
N ARG A 73 -1.90 -13.05 12.97
CA ARG A 73 -2.28 -13.37 14.34
C ARG A 73 -1.42 -12.67 15.38
N THR A 74 -0.09 -12.58 15.14
CA THR A 74 0.88 -12.10 16.13
C THR A 74 0.95 -10.57 16.16
N ALA A 75 0.87 -9.91 15.00
CA ALA A 75 0.98 -8.46 14.90
C ALA A 75 -0.39 -7.77 14.69
N ASP A 76 -1.51 -8.51 14.76
CA ASP A 76 -2.86 -8.00 14.52
C ASP A 76 -2.95 -7.14 13.25
N ILE A 77 -2.49 -7.72 12.13
CA ILE A 77 -2.51 -7.08 10.81
C ILE A 77 -3.97 -6.98 10.32
N ASP A 78 -4.38 -5.81 9.88
CA ASP A 78 -5.73 -5.54 9.38
C ASP A 78 -5.90 -5.86 7.91
N LEU A 79 -4.85 -5.66 7.08
CA LEU A 79 -4.86 -5.93 5.64
C LEU A 79 -3.58 -6.64 5.21
N ILE A 80 -3.73 -7.58 4.28
CA ILE A 80 -2.63 -8.34 3.69
C ILE A 80 -2.32 -7.74 2.32
N GLN A 81 -1.11 -7.19 2.11
CA GLN A 81 -0.66 -6.73 0.80
C GLN A 81 0.28 -7.76 0.18
N LEU A 82 -0.12 -8.29 -0.98
CA LEU A 82 0.61 -9.30 -1.74
C LEU A 82 1.31 -8.64 -2.94
N HIS A 83 2.63 -8.51 -2.84
CA HIS A 83 3.47 -7.73 -3.76
C HIS A 83 4.35 -8.61 -4.67
N GLY A 84 4.01 -9.87 -4.79
CA GLY A 84 4.71 -10.87 -5.62
C GLY A 84 3.85 -11.36 -6.79
N HIS A 85 4.02 -12.64 -7.12
CA HIS A 85 3.34 -13.31 -8.23
C HIS A 85 2.15 -14.17 -7.76
N GLU A 86 1.61 -13.86 -6.57
CA GLU A 86 0.54 -14.63 -5.95
C GLU A 86 -0.68 -14.70 -6.88
N ARG A 87 -1.17 -15.91 -7.12
CA ARG A 87 -2.34 -16.19 -7.96
C ARG A 87 -3.64 -15.90 -7.22
N PRO A 88 -4.76 -15.77 -7.93
CA PRO A 88 -6.08 -15.57 -7.32
C PRO A 88 -6.38 -16.57 -6.20
N ALA A 89 -6.12 -17.86 -6.41
CA ALA A 89 -6.35 -18.90 -5.40
C ALA A 89 -5.57 -18.67 -4.08
N PHE A 90 -4.36 -18.10 -4.14
CA PHE A 90 -3.62 -17.74 -2.93
C PHE A 90 -4.29 -16.57 -2.19
N CYS A 91 -4.80 -15.57 -2.92
CA CYS A 91 -5.54 -14.46 -2.33
C CYS A 91 -6.82 -14.94 -1.64
N ASP A 92 -7.54 -15.88 -2.30
CA ASP A 92 -8.75 -16.50 -1.76
C ASP A 92 -8.45 -17.26 -0.46
N GLU A 93 -7.38 -18.06 -0.46
CA GLU A 93 -6.97 -18.84 0.71
C GLU A 93 -6.47 -17.97 1.85
N ALA A 94 -5.69 -16.92 1.57
CA ALA A 94 -5.24 -15.95 2.57
C ALA A 94 -6.44 -15.26 3.25
N LEU A 95 -7.43 -14.82 2.47
CA LEU A 95 -8.66 -14.25 3.02
C LEU A 95 -9.43 -15.29 3.86
N ALA A 96 -9.64 -16.51 3.33
CA ALA A 96 -10.40 -17.55 4.01
C ALA A 96 -9.77 -17.97 5.36
N ARG A 97 -8.44 -18.06 5.41
CA ARG A 97 -7.70 -18.52 6.61
C ARG A 97 -7.50 -17.40 7.64
N THR A 98 -7.44 -16.14 7.22
CA THR A 98 -7.16 -15.02 8.14
C THR A 98 -8.37 -14.13 8.43
N GLY A 99 -9.38 -14.14 7.58
CA GLY A 99 -10.49 -13.18 7.61
C GLY A 99 -10.08 -11.74 7.26
N ARG A 100 -8.85 -11.51 6.81
CA ARG A 100 -8.32 -10.17 6.52
C ARG A 100 -8.38 -9.84 5.03
N PRO A 101 -8.86 -8.63 4.67
CA PRO A 101 -8.94 -8.23 3.27
C PRO A 101 -7.55 -8.16 2.61
N VAL A 102 -7.53 -8.51 1.32
CA VAL A 102 -6.32 -8.57 0.52
C VAL A 102 -6.19 -7.36 -0.39
N ILE A 103 -4.99 -6.79 -0.46
CA ILE A 103 -4.53 -5.82 -1.46
C ILE A 103 -3.61 -6.57 -2.43
N LYS A 104 -4.03 -6.80 -3.67
CA LYS A 104 -3.13 -7.38 -4.68
C LYS A 104 -2.40 -6.30 -5.44
N VAL A 105 -1.07 -6.40 -5.50
CA VAL A 105 -0.21 -5.45 -6.21
C VAL A 105 0.04 -5.91 -7.64
N PHE A 106 -0.08 -4.99 -8.57
CA PHE A 106 0.34 -5.14 -9.95
C PHE A 106 1.37 -4.08 -10.32
N ASN A 107 2.46 -4.50 -10.93
CA ASN A 107 3.45 -3.59 -11.48
C ASN A 107 2.93 -2.95 -12.76
N SER A 108 3.09 -1.65 -12.93
CA SER A 108 2.54 -0.87 -14.03
C SER A 108 3.09 -1.19 -15.42
N ASN A 109 4.19 -1.93 -15.51
CA ASN A 109 4.71 -2.37 -16.82
C ASN A 109 3.77 -3.37 -17.50
N THR A 110 2.83 -3.94 -16.75
CA THR A 110 1.77 -4.81 -17.25
C THR A 110 0.50 -4.52 -16.46
N VAL A 111 -0.22 -3.46 -16.85
CA VAL A 111 -1.59 -3.28 -16.32
C VAL A 111 -2.40 -4.51 -16.78
N PRO A 112 -2.86 -5.34 -15.85
CA PRO A 112 -3.61 -6.53 -16.21
C PRO A 112 -4.88 -6.13 -16.94
N GLY A 113 -5.20 -6.88 -17.99
CA GLY A 113 -6.50 -6.73 -18.67
C GLY A 113 -7.65 -6.95 -17.68
N VAL A 114 -8.82 -6.41 -18.01
CA VAL A 114 -10.04 -6.53 -17.20
C VAL A 114 -10.33 -7.98 -16.79
N ALA A 115 -10.16 -8.93 -17.72
CA ALA A 115 -10.37 -10.35 -17.46
C ALA A 115 -9.40 -10.91 -16.39
N GLN A 116 -8.16 -10.41 -16.35
CA GLN A 116 -7.20 -10.81 -15.34
C GLN A 116 -7.54 -10.25 -13.95
N LEU A 117 -7.99 -8.99 -13.88
CA LEU A 117 -8.46 -8.40 -12.60
C LEU A 117 -9.72 -9.10 -12.10
N ALA A 118 -10.63 -9.43 -13.00
CA ALA A 118 -11.87 -10.14 -12.68
C ALA A 118 -11.63 -11.55 -12.10
N ALA A 119 -10.48 -12.15 -12.33
CA ALA A 119 -10.13 -13.44 -11.73
C ALA A 119 -9.85 -13.34 -10.20
N TYR A 120 -9.54 -12.14 -9.69
CA TYR A 120 -9.32 -11.89 -8.26
C TYR A 120 -10.62 -11.52 -7.54
N THR A 121 -11.59 -12.43 -7.56
CA THR A 121 -12.98 -12.18 -7.12
C THR A 121 -13.13 -11.81 -5.65
N THR A 122 -12.24 -12.31 -4.79
CA THR A 122 -12.26 -12.05 -3.34
C THR A 122 -11.33 -10.92 -2.92
N THR A 123 -10.49 -10.42 -3.84
CA THR A 123 -9.55 -9.35 -3.56
C THR A 123 -10.29 -8.02 -3.35
N SER A 124 -10.10 -7.41 -2.19
CA SER A 124 -10.80 -6.20 -1.79
C SER A 124 -10.25 -4.94 -2.47
N TYR A 125 -8.95 -4.95 -2.76
CA TYR A 125 -8.23 -3.79 -3.27
C TYR A 125 -7.15 -4.19 -4.28
N PHE A 126 -6.92 -3.31 -5.26
CA PHE A 126 -5.76 -3.39 -6.15
C PHE A 126 -4.81 -2.23 -5.86
N LEU A 127 -3.51 -2.51 -5.88
CA LEU A 127 -2.48 -1.49 -5.82
C LEU A 127 -1.69 -1.54 -7.12
N PHE A 128 -1.59 -0.39 -7.79
CA PHE A 128 -0.76 -0.24 -8.96
C PHE A 128 0.51 0.52 -8.57
N ASP A 129 1.62 -0.21 -8.53
CA ASP A 129 2.95 0.36 -8.30
C ASP A 129 3.58 0.70 -9.63
N THR A 130 3.71 1.98 -9.92
CA THR A 130 4.42 2.46 -11.10
C THR A 130 5.91 2.27 -10.85
N ASN A 131 6.45 1.13 -11.28
CA ASN A 131 7.83 0.77 -11.01
C ASN A 131 8.82 1.79 -11.58
N LYS A 132 10.06 1.71 -11.09
CA LYS A 132 11.24 2.56 -11.31
C LYS A 132 11.68 2.73 -12.78
N ASP A 133 10.95 2.17 -13.73
CA ASP A 133 11.24 2.31 -15.13
C ASP A 133 10.62 3.62 -15.64
N ASP A 134 11.45 4.66 -15.68
CA ASP A 134 11.10 6.00 -16.19
C ASP A 134 10.75 6.00 -17.70
N SER A 135 10.82 4.84 -18.37
CA SER A 135 10.51 4.68 -19.78
C SER A 135 9.02 4.80 -20.12
N ILE A 136 8.12 4.65 -19.11
CA ILE A 136 6.67 4.82 -19.32
C ILE A 136 6.23 6.19 -18.79
N PRO A 137 5.74 7.10 -19.64
CA PRO A 137 5.33 8.43 -19.22
C PRO A 137 4.23 8.42 -18.17
N PRO A 138 4.30 9.26 -17.12
CA PRO A 138 3.32 9.36 -16.05
C PRO A 138 1.84 9.45 -16.51
N PRO A 139 1.48 10.19 -17.56
CA PRO A 139 0.08 10.35 -17.99
C PRO A 139 -0.60 9.04 -18.37
N ARG A 140 0.12 8.11 -19.02
CA ARG A 140 -0.45 6.84 -19.47
C ARG A 140 -0.85 5.94 -18.29
N ARG A 141 -0.03 5.96 -17.24
CA ARG A 141 -0.25 5.19 -15.99
C ARG A 141 -1.47 5.71 -15.22
N LEU A 142 -1.65 7.02 -15.16
CA LEU A 142 -2.79 7.64 -14.47
C LEU A 142 -4.11 7.34 -15.19
N HIS A 143 -4.12 7.31 -16.54
CA HIS A 143 -5.30 6.93 -17.31
C HIS A 143 -5.75 5.50 -17.02
N ASP A 144 -4.82 4.55 -16.91
CA ASP A 144 -5.14 3.15 -16.63
C ASP A 144 -5.75 2.99 -15.24
N VAL A 145 -5.19 3.64 -14.22
CA VAL A 145 -5.74 3.64 -12.86
C VAL A 145 -7.15 4.24 -12.83
N ALA A 146 -7.37 5.36 -13.49
CA ALA A 146 -8.69 5.98 -13.57
C ALA A 146 -9.70 5.08 -14.30
N ALA A 147 -9.27 4.35 -15.35
CA ALA A 147 -10.11 3.42 -16.06
C ALA A 147 -10.55 2.25 -15.16
N ILE A 148 -9.62 1.63 -14.45
CA ILE A 148 -9.89 0.51 -13.54
C ILE A 148 -10.82 0.94 -12.40
N ARG A 149 -10.62 2.13 -11.85
CA ARG A 149 -11.51 2.69 -10.83
C ARG A 149 -12.93 2.89 -11.36
N ARG A 150 -13.10 3.39 -12.61
CA ARG A 150 -14.43 3.54 -13.24
C ARG A 150 -15.18 2.22 -13.39
N MET A 151 -14.46 1.09 -13.37
CA MET A 151 -15.04 -0.25 -13.36
C MET A 151 -15.49 -0.73 -11.97
N GLY A 152 -15.41 0.13 -10.96
CA GLY A 152 -15.86 -0.16 -9.60
C GLY A 152 -14.81 -0.74 -8.66
N PHE A 153 -13.58 -0.96 -9.12
CA PHE A 153 -12.50 -1.44 -8.26
C PHE A 153 -11.97 -0.36 -7.30
N ARG A 154 -11.63 -0.77 -6.09
CA ARG A 154 -10.95 0.09 -5.12
C ARG A 154 -9.44 0.05 -5.38
N VAL A 155 -8.87 1.19 -5.76
CA VAL A 155 -7.47 1.27 -6.22
C VAL A 155 -6.64 2.09 -5.26
N PHE A 156 -5.51 1.52 -4.85
CA PHE A 156 -4.38 2.24 -4.26
C PHE A 156 -3.44 2.68 -5.38
N LEU A 157 -3.19 3.98 -5.47
CA LEU A 157 -2.20 4.54 -6.38
C LEU A 157 -0.85 4.60 -5.70
N ALA A 158 0.16 3.97 -6.29
CA ALA A 158 1.53 3.94 -5.79
C ALA A 158 2.55 4.24 -6.90
N GLY A 159 3.83 4.20 -6.56
CA GLY A 159 4.95 4.35 -7.50
C GLY A 159 5.41 5.79 -7.70
N GLY A 160 6.54 6.14 -7.07
CA GLY A 160 7.20 7.44 -7.23
C GLY A 160 6.42 8.63 -6.69
N LEU A 161 5.34 8.40 -5.92
CA LEU A 161 4.62 9.51 -5.28
C LEU A 161 5.51 10.23 -4.27
N ASN A 162 5.36 11.57 -4.25
CA ASN A 162 6.09 12.48 -3.36
C ASN A 162 5.28 13.79 -3.21
N PRO A 163 5.69 14.72 -2.32
CA PRO A 163 4.95 15.98 -2.15
C PRO A 163 4.80 16.84 -3.41
N GLY A 164 5.69 16.67 -4.40
CA GLY A 164 5.66 17.47 -5.63
C GLY A 164 4.70 16.94 -6.71
N ASN A 165 4.15 15.74 -6.57
CA ASN A 165 3.33 15.14 -7.63
C ASN A 165 2.00 14.53 -7.15
N VAL A 166 1.81 14.33 -5.85
CA VAL A 166 0.65 13.58 -5.33
C VAL A 166 -0.67 14.31 -5.56
N ARG A 167 -0.71 15.63 -5.47
CA ARG A 167 -1.92 16.45 -5.73
C ARG A 167 -2.47 16.19 -7.14
N ASP A 168 -1.60 16.34 -8.15
CA ASP A 168 -1.98 16.13 -9.55
C ASP A 168 -2.38 14.68 -9.83
N ALA A 169 -1.67 13.72 -9.20
CA ALA A 169 -1.98 12.31 -9.31
C ALA A 169 -3.36 11.97 -8.73
N VAL A 170 -3.71 12.54 -7.57
CA VAL A 170 -5.04 12.39 -6.95
C VAL A 170 -6.12 13.03 -7.81
N ALA A 171 -5.90 14.25 -8.30
CA ALA A 171 -6.85 14.97 -9.15
C ALA A 171 -7.13 14.23 -10.45
N ALA A 172 -6.12 13.62 -11.05
CA ALA A 172 -6.26 12.90 -12.33
C ALA A 172 -6.93 11.52 -12.17
N THR A 173 -6.75 10.83 -11.04
CA THR A 173 -7.18 9.42 -10.90
C THR A 173 -8.31 9.22 -9.90
N HIS A 174 -8.49 10.13 -8.95
CA HIS A 174 -9.42 10.01 -7.82
C HIS A 174 -9.33 8.62 -7.16
N PRO A 175 -8.16 8.17 -6.71
CA PRO A 175 -7.98 6.82 -6.20
C PRO A 175 -8.73 6.62 -4.88
N PHE A 176 -8.93 5.36 -4.47
CA PHE A 176 -9.40 5.04 -3.12
C PHE A 176 -8.40 5.48 -2.06
N ALA A 177 -7.11 5.23 -2.33
CA ALA A 177 -6.00 5.64 -1.49
C ALA A 177 -4.74 5.93 -2.33
N VAL A 178 -3.83 6.72 -1.77
CA VAL A 178 -2.45 6.85 -2.25
C VAL A 178 -1.53 6.07 -1.32
N ASP A 179 -0.49 5.44 -1.89
CA ASP A 179 0.54 4.70 -1.15
C ASP A 179 1.91 5.30 -1.42
N VAL A 180 2.57 5.78 -0.38
CA VAL A 180 3.90 6.39 -0.49
C VAL A 180 4.89 5.68 0.44
N CYS A 181 6.10 5.46 -0.07
CA CYS A 181 7.23 4.91 0.70
C CYS A 181 8.43 5.84 0.63
N ARG A 182 9.22 5.77 -0.45
CA ARG A 182 10.48 6.53 -0.63
C ARG A 182 10.30 8.04 -0.69
N GLY A 183 9.20 8.51 -1.26
CA GLY A 183 8.95 9.95 -1.46
C GLY A 183 8.80 10.77 -0.19
N VAL A 184 8.80 10.11 0.98
CA VAL A 184 8.71 10.71 2.31
C VAL A 184 9.76 10.13 3.26
N GLU A 185 10.91 9.70 2.74
CA GLU A 185 12.03 9.15 3.51
C GLU A 185 13.27 10.02 3.39
N SER A 186 14.02 10.16 4.50
CA SER A 186 15.39 10.70 4.53
C SER A 186 16.44 9.64 4.16
N SER A 187 16.17 8.39 4.53
CA SER A 187 16.92 7.19 4.13
C SER A 187 16.00 5.97 4.18
N PRO A 188 16.37 4.83 3.54
CA PRO A 188 15.51 3.65 3.53
C PRO A 188 15.05 3.23 4.93
N GLY A 189 13.73 3.26 5.16
CA GLY A 189 13.11 2.89 6.44
C GLY A 189 13.05 3.99 7.50
N VAL A 190 13.56 5.19 7.20
CA VAL A 190 13.51 6.37 8.10
C VAL A 190 12.65 7.45 7.46
N LYS A 191 11.52 7.78 8.07
CA LYS A 191 10.64 8.82 7.53
C LYS A 191 11.20 10.21 7.81
N ASP A 192 11.07 11.10 6.81
CA ASP A 192 11.36 12.52 6.94
C ASP A 192 10.10 13.24 7.40
N PRO A 193 10.08 13.83 8.61
CA PRO A 193 8.89 14.49 9.15
C PRO A 193 8.37 15.63 8.25
N VAL A 194 9.29 16.41 7.66
CA VAL A 194 8.93 17.57 6.82
C VAL A 194 8.33 17.09 5.49
N ALA A 195 8.96 16.10 4.85
CA ALA A 195 8.44 15.52 3.61
C ALA A 195 7.08 14.84 3.85
N LEU A 196 6.92 14.16 4.99
CA LEU A 196 5.67 13.50 5.36
C LEU A 196 4.54 14.51 5.58
N GLU A 197 4.80 15.58 6.34
CA GLU A 197 3.82 16.66 6.55
C GLU A 197 3.40 17.32 5.23
N ARG A 198 4.37 17.67 4.37
CA ARG A 198 4.09 18.24 3.05
C ARG A 198 3.28 17.29 2.17
N PHE A 199 3.60 15.99 2.16
CA PHE A 199 2.83 15.00 1.40
C PHE A 199 1.38 14.95 1.87
N MET A 200 1.15 14.91 3.18
CA MET A 200 -0.19 14.88 3.75
C MET A 200 -1.00 16.15 3.44
N ALA A 201 -0.34 17.32 3.43
CA ALA A 201 -0.97 18.58 3.03
C ALA A 201 -1.39 18.56 1.55
N GLU A 202 -0.52 18.09 0.66
CA GLU A 202 -0.78 18.04 -0.79
C GLU A 202 -1.91 17.03 -1.16
N VAL A 203 -2.06 15.92 -0.43
CA VAL A 203 -3.19 14.99 -0.64
C VAL A 203 -4.52 15.62 -0.25
N ARG A 204 -4.52 16.59 0.66
CA ARG A 204 -5.73 17.24 1.20
C ARG A 204 -6.13 18.51 0.48
N ALA A 205 -5.23 19.07 -0.31
CA ALA A 205 -5.46 20.30 -1.06
C ALA A 205 -6.31 20.07 -2.31
#